data_3257c8cecaee96e8c7f43607930de71c
#
_entry.id   3257c8cecaee96e8c7f43607930de71c
#
_cell.length_a   1.000
_cell.length_b   1.000
_cell.length_c   1.000
_cell.angle_alpha   90.00
_cell.angle_beta   90.00
_cell.angle_gamma   90.00
#
_symmetry.space_group_name_H-M   'P 1'
#
loop_
_entity.id
_entity.type
_entity.pdbx_description
1 polymer ?
#
loop_
_entity_poly.entity_id
_entity_poly.type
_entity_poly.pdbx_seq_one_letter_code
_entity_poly.pdbx_strand_id
1 'polypeptide(L)'
;MLAYPVSSKPIDYSKPTFIQPKLDGVRCVIQSECRGSSWVIKAYSRTGKEWKNINHILAELKPFFQKYPKVVLDGELYNHDLRDNFEKIISLVRKTKPTDEDRLEASKKTQFHCYDVIFEDKNVLYERRRGFLGDHLYYGYKTINIIDNQIVNSDEEAQLYHKINLEKGYEGSIVRTNDPYQCKRSHNLRKFKDFSDAEAKLTSWVEGKGKRIGTIGKFIAVDADGNEFGMPVMDKFEYLQKNFKKMQGWIGKTATFTYFERTKKGSYRHPLFKAIRDYE
;
A
#
# COMPACT_ATOMS: atom_id res chain seq x y z
N MET A 1 -1.82 -5.07 -9.90
CA MET A 1 -0.45 -5.58 -9.57
C MET A 1 -0.17 -5.42 -8.08
N LEU A 2 0.68 -6.26 -7.46
CA LEU A 2 1.15 -6.09 -6.07
C LEU A 2 2.67 -5.96 -6.04
N ALA A 3 3.19 -5.06 -5.18
CA ALA A 3 4.61 -4.74 -5.11
C ALA A 3 5.39 -5.72 -4.22
N TYR A 4 6.62 -6.07 -4.65
CA TYR A 4 7.66 -6.61 -3.78
C TYR A 4 8.42 -5.48 -3.07
N PRO A 5 9.13 -5.74 -1.94
CA PRO A 5 10.14 -4.81 -1.42
C PRO A 5 11.22 -4.56 -2.48
N VAL A 6 11.78 -3.35 -2.52
CA VAL A 6 12.86 -3.00 -3.45
C VAL A 6 14.10 -3.89 -3.22
N SER A 7 14.41 -4.22 -1.97
CA SER A 7 15.52 -5.10 -1.60
C SER A 7 15.36 -6.56 -2.04
N SER A 8 14.21 -6.96 -2.58
CA SER A 8 13.94 -8.37 -2.92
C SER A 8 14.69 -8.86 -4.15
N LYS A 9 15.10 -7.96 -5.04
CA LYS A 9 15.86 -8.24 -6.26
C LYS A 9 16.43 -6.93 -6.83
N PRO A 10 17.65 -6.87 -7.38
CA PRO A 10 18.18 -5.69 -8.07
C PRO A 10 17.25 -5.20 -9.19
N ILE A 11 17.22 -3.90 -9.42
CA ILE A 11 16.46 -3.29 -10.52
C ILE A 11 17.35 -3.32 -11.77
N ASP A 12 16.75 -3.70 -12.88
CA ASP A 12 17.41 -3.68 -14.20
C ASP A 12 17.10 -2.33 -14.86
N TYR A 13 18.02 -1.38 -14.75
CA TYR A 13 17.91 -0.05 -15.34
C TYR A 13 18.28 0.01 -16.82
N SER A 14 18.62 -1.11 -17.48
CA SER A 14 18.73 -1.15 -18.93
C SER A 14 17.37 -0.94 -19.64
N LYS A 15 16.27 -1.04 -18.88
CA LYS A 15 14.90 -0.77 -19.31
C LYS A 15 14.39 0.52 -18.68
N PRO A 16 13.50 1.27 -19.37
CA PRO A 16 12.84 2.42 -18.76
C PRO A 16 12.23 2.05 -17.41
N THR A 17 12.65 2.76 -16.38
CA THR A 17 12.21 2.54 -15.01
C THR A 17 11.62 3.83 -14.46
N PHE A 18 10.48 3.72 -13.78
CA PHE A 18 9.72 4.85 -13.29
C PHE A 18 9.62 4.79 -11.78
N ILE A 19 9.73 5.95 -11.14
CA ILE A 19 9.46 6.10 -9.71
C ILE A 19 8.28 7.05 -9.49
N GLN A 20 7.42 6.71 -8.56
CA GLN A 20 6.24 7.50 -8.19
C GLN A 20 6.06 7.50 -6.67
N PRO A 21 5.38 8.52 -6.09
CA PRO A 21 5.06 8.51 -4.67
C PRO A 21 4.20 7.30 -4.33
N LYS A 22 4.46 6.71 -3.16
CA LYS A 22 3.61 5.69 -2.57
C LYS A 22 2.61 6.34 -1.64
N LEU A 23 1.34 6.24 -2.00
CA LEU A 23 0.24 6.78 -1.22
C LEU A 23 -0.13 5.83 -0.07
N ASP A 24 -0.39 6.39 1.10
CA ASP A 24 -0.99 5.68 2.24
C ASP A 24 -2.51 5.82 2.17
N GLY A 25 -3.11 5.11 1.26
CA GLY A 25 -4.54 5.15 0.97
C GLY A 25 -5.17 3.76 0.94
N VAL A 26 -6.28 3.65 0.25
CA VAL A 26 -7.02 2.41 0.08
C VAL A 26 -7.17 2.09 -1.40
N ARG A 27 -6.57 0.97 -1.84
CA ARG A 27 -6.63 0.57 -3.25
C ARG A 27 -8.04 0.50 -3.78
N CYS A 28 -8.22 1.09 -4.95
CA CYS A 28 -9.47 1.14 -5.68
C CYS A 28 -9.25 0.76 -7.14
N VAL A 29 -10.00 -0.21 -7.61
CA VAL A 29 -10.06 -0.60 -9.02
C VAL A 29 -11.43 -0.19 -9.54
N ILE A 30 -11.48 0.62 -10.60
CA ILE A 30 -12.73 1.13 -11.17
C ILE A 30 -12.88 0.59 -12.59
N GLN A 31 -14.04 0.03 -12.87
CA GLN A 31 -14.40 -0.54 -14.17
C GLN A 31 -15.87 -0.29 -14.50
N SER A 32 -16.23 -0.40 -15.77
CA SER A 32 -17.63 -0.49 -16.15
C SER A 32 -18.05 -1.94 -16.39
N GLU A 33 -19.26 -2.26 -16.03
CA GLU A 33 -19.86 -3.59 -16.16
C GLU A 33 -21.13 -3.49 -17.01
N CYS A 34 -21.27 -4.41 -17.97
CA CYS A 34 -22.48 -4.53 -18.77
C CYS A 34 -23.59 -5.17 -17.92
N ARG A 35 -24.74 -4.51 -17.83
CA ARG A 35 -25.96 -5.03 -17.19
C ARG A 35 -27.13 -4.89 -18.14
N GLY A 36 -27.45 -5.98 -18.82
CA GLY A 36 -28.44 -5.93 -19.90
C GLY A 36 -27.96 -5.04 -21.03
N SER A 37 -28.72 -3.97 -21.34
CA SER A 37 -28.37 -2.98 -22.38
C SER A 37 -27.58 -1.77 -21.86
N SER A 38 -27.25 -1.69 -20.56
CA SER A 38 -26.60 -0.51 -19.96
C SER A 38 -25.26 -0.84 -19.32
N TRP A 39 -24.37 0.16 -19.29
CA TRP A 39 -23.09 0.08 -18.61
C TRP A 39 -23.18 0.78 -17.25
N VAL A 40 -22.76 0.09 -16.20
CA VAL A 40 -22.71 0.60 -14.83
C VAL A 40 -21.26 0.66 -14.36
N ILE A 41 -20.84 1.80 -13.81
CA ILE A 41 -19.51 1.97 -13.28
C ILE A 41 -19.47 1.45 -11.85
N LYS A 42 -18.49 0.63 -11.55
CA LYS A 42 -18.25 -0.01 -10.26
C LYS A 42 -16.82 0.18 -9.79
N ALA A 43 -16.67 0.26 -8.48
CA ALA A 43 -15.37 0.39 -7.84
C ALA A 43 -15.17 -0.70 -6.77
N TYR A 44 -13.99 -1.30 -6.77
CA TYR A 44 -13.69 -2.46 -5.93
C TYR A 44 -12.39 -2.29 -5.14
N SER A 45 -12.38 -2.85 -3.95
CA SER A 45 -11.18 -3.00 -3.14
C SER A 45 -10.25 -4.07 -3.73
N ARG A 46 -9.05 -4.19 -3.17
CA ARG A 46 -8.10 -5.27 -3.50
C ARG A 46 -8.67 -6.69 -3.34
N THR A 47 -9.65 -6.87 -2.46
CA THR A 47 -10.29 -8.16 -2.17
C THR A 47 -11.64 -8.34 -2.86
N GLY A 48 -11.98 -7.46 -3.81
CA GLY A 48 -13.24 -7.53 -4.58
C GLY A 48 -14.47 -6.99 -3.86
N LYS A 49 -14.32 -6.34 -2.68
CA LYS A 49 -15.45 -5.66 -2.01
C LYS A 49 -15.76 -4.35 -2.72
N GLU A 50 -17.01 -4.11 -3.03
CA GLU A 50 -17.48 -2.88 -3.67
C GLU A 50 -17.39 -1.69 -2.71
N TRP A 51 -16.83 -0.58 -3.20
CA TRP A 51 -16.83 0.72 -2.52
C TRP A 51 -18.15 1.45 -2.79
N LYS A 52 -18.90 1.79 -1.74
CA LYS A 52 -20.24 2.37 -1.86
C LYS A 52 -20.31 3.85 -1.52
N ASN A 53 -19.26 4.42 -0.93
CA ASN A 53 -19.24 5.82 -0.51
C ASN A 53 -18.30 6.69 -1.35
N ILE A 54 -18.26 6.48 -2.67
CA ILE A 54 -17.44 7.23 -3.63
C ILE A 54 -18.22 7.61 -4.89
N ASN A 55 -19.53 7.84 -4.77
CA ASN A 55 -20.41 8.10 -5.91
C ASN A 55 -19.98 9.33 -6.72
N HIS A 56 -19.41 10.36 -6.07
CA HIS A 56 -18.88 11.55 -6.71
C HIS A 56 -17.77 11.21 -7.71
N ILE A 57 -16.84 10.31 -7.35
CA ILE A 57 -15.77 9.82 -8.22
C ILE A 57 -16.34 9.07 -9.43
N LEU A 58 -17.33 8.17 -9.18
CA LEU A 58 -17.96 7.41 -10.25
C LEU A 58 -18.75 8.31 -11.22
N ALA A 59 -19.38 9.35 -10.69
CA ALA A 59 -20.09 10.34 -11.50
C ALA A 59 -19.14 11.14 -12.41
N GLU A 60 -18.00 11.58 -11.88
CA GLU A 60 -16.96 12.26 -12.66
C GLU A 60 -16.38 11.37 -13.76
N LEU A 61 -16.24 10.06 -13.52
CA LEU A 61 -15.70 9.11 -14.50
C LEU A 61 -16.72 8.64 -15.55
N LYS A 62 -17.99 9.03 -15.46
CA LYS A 62 -19.03 8.59 -16.39
C LYS A 62 -18.69 8.89 -17.86
N PRO A 63 -18.27 10.11 -18.25
CA PRO A 63 -17.88 10.39 -19.63
C PRO A 63 -16.69 9.55 -20.11
N PHE A 64 -15.71 9.31 -19.23
CA PHE A 64 -14.56 8.47 -19.55
C PHE A 64 -14.99 7.04 -19.88
N PHE A 65 -15.80 6.40 -19.05
CA PHE A 65 -16.24 5.02 -19.28
C PHE A 65 -17.28 4.89 -20.39
N GLN A 66 -17.99 5.95 -20.74
CA GLN A 66 -18.82 5.97 -21.97
C GLN A 66 -17.94 5.82 -23.23
N LYS A 67 -16.76 6.45 -23.23
CA LYS A 67 -15.82 6.38 -24.34
C LYS A 67 -14.96 5.12 -24.31
N TYR A 68 -14.58 4.64 -23.12
CA TYR A 68 -13.67 3.53 -22.89
C TYR A 68 -14.25 2.45 -21.96
N PRO A 69 -15.36 1.79 -22.34
CA PRO A 69 -16.11 0.91 -21.43
C PRO A 69 -15.35 -0.35 -21.00
N LYS A 70 -14.31 -0.77 -21.75
CA LYS A 70 -13.54 -1.99 -21.49
C LYS A 70 -12.25 -1.76 -20.69
N VAL A 71 -11.97 -0.50 -20.39
CA VAL A 71 -10.76 -0.12 -19.63
C VAL A 71 -11.02 -0.30 -18.13
N VAL A 72 -9.98 -0.71 -17.40
CA VAL A 72 -10.02 -0.78 -15.93
C VAL A 72 -8.98 0.19 -15.37
N LEU A 73 -9.40 1.11 -14.52
CA LEU A 73 -8.51 2.04 -13.82
C LEU A 73 -8.05 1.42 -12.49
N ASP A 74 -6.75 1.49 -12.22
CA ASP A 74 -6.13 1.02 -10.98
C ASP A 74 -5.50 2.21 -10.23
N GLY A 75 -5.95 2.44 -9.00
CA GLY A 75 -5.55 3.62 -8.24
C GLY A 75 -5.73 3.44 -6.73
N GLU A 76 -5.63 4.54 -6.03
CA GLU A 76 -5.78 4.65 -4.58
C GLU A 76 -6.85 5.68 -4.23
N LEU A 77 -7.73 5.37 -3.29
CA LEU A 77 -8.56 6.37 -2.62
C LEU A 77 -7.69 7.06 -1.56
N TYR A 78 -7.43 8.33 -1.77
CA TYR A 78 -6.45 9.10 -1.01
C TYR A 78 -6.83 10.58 -0.98
N ASN A 79 -6.26 11.32 -0.07
CA ASN A 79 -6.20 12.77 -0.07
C ASN A 79 -4.93 13.21 0.67
N HIS A 80 -4.09 13.99 0.02
CA HIS A 80 -2.81 14.40 0.59
C HIS A 80 -2.95 15.30 1.82
N ASP A 81 -4.01 16.09 1.91
CA ASP A 81 -4.31 16.91 3.11
C ASP A 81 -4.66 16.05 4.34
N LEU A 82 -4.97 14.77 4.11
CA LEU A 82 -5.26 13.78 5.16
C LEU A 82 -4.14 12.74 5.32
N ARG A 83 -2.94 12.98 4.77
CA ARG A 83 -1.83 12.03 4.82
C ARG A 83 -1.48 11.54 6.23
N ASP A 84 -1.59 12.42 7.23
CA ASP A 84 -1.34 12.09 8.64
C ASP A 84 -2.59 11.50 9.35
N ASN A 85 -3.65 11.20 8.60
CA ASN A 85 -4.91 10.70 9.13
C ASN A 85 -5.53 9.62 8.24
N PHE A 86 -4.77 8.57 7.97
CA PHE A 86 -5.20 7.43 7.17
C PHE A 86 -6.51 6.80 7.68
N GLU A 87 -6.71 6.76 9.01
CA GLU A 87 -7.95 6.23 9.60
C GLU A 87 -9.20 6.99 9.14
N LYS A 88 -9.07 8.31 8.89
CA LYS A 88 -10.18 9.13 8.37
C LYS A 88 -10.56 8.70 6.96
N ILE A 89 -9.58 8.48 6.07
CA ILE A 89 -9.85 7.99 4.71
C ILE A 89 -10.55 6.63 4.77
N ILE A 90 -10.03 5.70 5.57
CA ILE A 90 -10.66 4.38 5.77
C ILE A 90 -12.09 4.51 6.27
N SER A 91 -12.34 5.36 7.27
CA SER A 91 -13.66 5.53 7.87
C SER A 91 -14.69 6.04 6.86
N LEU A 92 -14.26 6.91 5.92
CA LEU A 92 -15.11 7.43 4.86
C LEU A 92 -15.46 6.36 3.82
N VAL A 93 -14.44 5.65 3.30
CA VAL A 93 -14.64 4.76 2.14
C VAL A 93 -15.22 3.39 2.50
N ARG A 94 -15.03 2.92 3.73
CA ARG A 94 -15.52 1.59 4.18
C ARG A 94 -16.99 1.53 4.55
N LYS A 95 -17.71 2.65 4.54
CA LYS A 95 -19.14 2.67 4.86
C LYS A 95 -19.93 1.87 3.83
N THR A 96 -20.62 0.83 4.29
CA THR A 96 -21.42 -0.07 3.44
C THR A 96 -22.85 0.43 3.24
N LYS A 97 -23.35 1.24 4.17
CA LYS A 97 -24.64 1.92 4.15
C LYS A 97 -24.44 3.40 4.46
N PRO A 98 -23.83 4.16 3.53
CA PRO A 98 -23.56 5.59 3.78
C PRO A 98 -24.85 6.41 3.80
N THR A 99 -24.95 7.36 4.76
CA THR A 99 -25.96 8.39 4.80
C THR A 99 -25.65 9.50 3.79
N ASP A 100 -26.53 10.48 3.64
CA ASP A 100 -26.27 11.63 2.76
C ASP A 100 -25.15 12.53 3.32
N GLU A 101 -25.02 12.66 4.64
CA GLU A 101 -23.92 13.35 5.29
C GLU A 101 -22.58 12.62 5.03
N ASP A 102 -22.59 11.29 5.09
CA ASP A 102 -21.41 10.48 4.77
C ASP A 102 -20.96 10.69 3.32
N ARG A 103 -21.90 10.75 2.38
CA ARG A 103 -21.63 11.01 0.95
C ARG A 103 -21.09 12.41 0.73
N LEU A 104 -21.69 13.40 1.40
CA LEU A 104 -21.23 14.78 1.33
C LEU A 104 -19.81 14.93 1.91
N GLU A 105 -19.51 14.28 3.04
CA GLU A 105 -18.17 14.32 3.62
C GLU A 105 -17.16 13.62 2.70
N ALA A 106 -17.50 12.44 2.17
CA ALA A 106 -16.64 11.71 1.23
C ALA A 106 -16.36 12.52 -0.03
N SER A 107 -17.35 13.23 -0.57
CA SER A 107 -17.18 14.06 -1.78
C SER A 107 -16.20 15.23 -1.59
N LYS A 108 -16.02 15.70 -0.37
CA LYS A 108 -15.08 16.78 -0.03
C LYS A 108 -13.67 16.27 0.30
N LYS A 109 -13.56 15.03 0.77
CA LYS A 109 -12.33 14.53 1.42
C LYS A 109 -11.70 13.33 0.73
N THR A 110 -12.40 12.65 -0.17
CA THR A 110 -11.88 11.45 -0.85
C THR A 110 -11.65 11.75 -2.31
N GLN A 111 -10.43 11.47 -2.78
CA GLN A 111 -10.02 11.59 -4.18
C GLN A 111 -9.59 10.21 -4.69
N PHE A 112 -9.64 10.01 -6.00
CA PHE A 112 -9.09 8.84 -6.67
C PHE A 112 -7.78 9.22 -7.37
N HIS A 113 -6.69 8.64 -6.92
CA HIS A 113 -5.36 8.82 -7.48
C HIS A 113 -5.04 7.63 -8.37
N CYS A 114 -5.15 7.80 -9.68
CA CYS A 114 -4.91 6.76 -10.66
C CYS A 114 -3.42 6.63 -10.97
N TYR A 115 -2.87 5.42 -10.85
CA TYR A 115 -1.47 5.13 -11.13
C TYR A 115 -1.27 4.12 -12.26
N ASP A 116 -2.31 3.45 -12.72
CA ASP A 116 -2.21 2.51 -13.84
C ASP A 116 -3.57 2.28 -14.51
N VAL A 117 -3.55 1.74 -15.71
CA VAL A 117 -4.72 1.32 -16.48
C VAL A 117 -4.51 -0.09 -17.02
N ILE A 118 -5.58 -0.86 -17.06
CA ILE A 118 -5.57 -2.24 -17.57
C ILE A 118 -6.42 -2.28 -18.83
N PHE A 119 -5.82 -2.70 -19.94
CA PHE A 119 -6.47 -2.94 -21.22
C PHE A 119 -6.85 -4.41 -21.39
N GLU A 120 -7.71 -4.70 -22.36
CA GLU A 120 -7.97 -6.08 -22.79
C GLU A 120 -6.69 -6.73 -23.31
N ASP A 121 -5.89 -6.01 -24.10
CA ASP A 121 -4.54 -6.44 -24.48
C ASP A 121 -3.61 -6.37 -23.23
N LYS A 122 -3.15 -7.55 -22.81
CA LYS A 122 -2.28 -7.69 -21.64
C LYS A 122 -0.81 -7.37 -21.91
N ASN A 123 -0.43 -7.16 -23.18
CA ASN A 123 0.97 -6.92 -23.55
C ASN A 123 1.35 -5.44 -23.58
N VAL A 124 0.41 -4.54 -23.32
CA VAL A 124 0.66 -3.10 -23.33
C VAL A 124 1.65 -2.73 -22.24
N LEU A 125 2.78 -2.12 -22.63
CA LEU A 125 3.84 -1.68 -21.73
C LEU A 125 3.37 -0.50 -20.83
N TYR A 126 4.04 -0.32 -19.70
CA TYR A 126 3.64 0.71 -18.71
C TYR A 126 3.66 2.12 -19.29
N GLU A 127 4.66 2.48 -20.05
CA GLU A 127 4.77 3.81 -20.68
C GLU A 127 3.54 4.15 -21.53
N ARG A 128 3.07 3.22 -22.35
CA ARG A 128 1.84 3.38 -23.14
C ARG A 128 0.61 3.53 -22.27
N ARG A 129 0.52 2.74 -21.20
CA ARG A 129 -0.59 2.83 -20.23
C ARG A 129 -0.58 4.17 -19.53
N ARG A 130 0.60 4.66 -19.14
CA ARG A 130 0.77 5.96 -18.49
C ARG A 130 0.44 7.12 -19.43
N GLY A 131 0.87 7.05 -20.69
CA GLY A 131 0.53 8.01 -21.74
C GLY A 131 -0.98 8.11 -21.91
N PHE A 132 -1.67 6.98 -22.03
CA PHE A 132 -3.14 6.96 -22.12
C PHE A 132 -3.83 7.66 -20.94
N LEU A 133 -3.34 7.47 -19.71
CA LEU A 133 -3.89 8.20 -18.54
C LEU A 133 -3.67 9.71 -18.68
N GLY A 134 -2.48 10.14 -19.11
CA GLY A 134 -2.15 11.54 -19.34
C GLY A 134 -3.07 12.20 -20.36
N ASP A 135 -3.34 11.51 -21.47
CA ASP A 135 -4.15 12.02 -22.57
C ASP A 135 -5.65 12.13 -22.23
N HIS A 136 -6.14 11.33 -21.26
CA HIS A 136 -7.57 11.17 -21.06
C HIS A 136 -8.09 11.47 -19.65
N LEU A 137 -7.21 11.57 -18.63
CA LEU A 137 -7.62 11.79 -17.24
C LEU A 137 -6.88 12.94 -16.54
N TYR A 138 -5.98 13.66 -17.25
CA TYR A 138 -5.16 14.68 -16.61
C TYR A 138 -5.92 15.97 -16.30
N TYR A 139 -6.89 16.35 -17.13
CA TYR A 139 -7.62 17.60 -17.01
C TYR A 139 -9.13 17.38 -16.87
N GLY A 140 -9.80 18.33 -16.22
CA GLY A 140 -11.27 18.40 -16.18
C GLY A 140 -11.94 17.67 -15.02
N TYR A 141 -11.15 17.09 -14.10
CA TYR A 141 -11.66 16.37 -12.95
C TYR A 141 -11.33 17.10 -11.63
N LYS A 142 -12.26 17.05 -10.67
CA LYS A 142 -12.06 17.66 -9.33
C LYS A 142 -11.47 16.67 -8.33
N THR A 143 -11.90 15.41 -8.43
CA THR A 143 -11.55 14.37 -7.48
C THR A 143 -10.74 13.22 -8.09
N ILE A 144 -10.36 13.33 -9.36
CA ILE A 144 -9.53 12.37 -10.08
C ILE A 144 -8.16 13.00 -10.29
N ASN A 145 -7.12 12.31 -9.84
CA ASN A 145 -5.73 12.72 -10.01
C ASN A 145 -4.95 11.60 -10.66
N ILE A 146 -3.97 11.94 -11.49
CA ILE A 146 -2.98 10.98 -11.99
C ILE A 146 -1.71 11.16 -11.18
N ILE A 147 -1.12 10.06 -10.73
CA ILE A 147 0.12 10.09 -9.98
C ILE A 147 1.28 10.43 -10.92
N ASP A 148 2.08 11.43 -10.53
CA ASP A 148 3.28 11.78 -11.26
C ASP A 148 4.33 10.68 -11.18
N ASN A 149 5.07 10.53 -12.28
CA ASN A 149 6.20 9.63 -12.39
C ASN A 149 7.44 10.38 -12.83
N GLN A 150 8.58 9.95 -12.32
CA GLN A 150 9.89 10.34 -12.81
C GLN A 150 10.60 9.12 -13.39
N ILE A 151 11.36 9.32 -14.46
CA ILE A 151 12.23 8.27 -15.00
C ILE A 151 13.50 8.26 -14.14
N VAL A 152 13.98 7.07 -13.80
CA VAL A 152 15.21 6.84 -13.05
C VAL A 152 16.07 5.81 -13.76
N ASN A 153 17.39 6.06 -13.77
CA ASN A 153 18.36 5.27 -14.52
C ASN A 153 19.38 4.57 -13.61
N SER A 154 19.31 4.79 -12.29
CA SER A 154 20.17 4.15 -11.31
C SER A 154 19.51 4.04 -9.93
N ASP A 155 20.11 3.24 -9.05
CA ASP A 155 19.67 3.11 -7.66
C ASP A 155 19.84 4.45 -6.91
N GLU A 156 20.88 5.24 -7.21
CA GLU A 156 21.12 6.55 -6.60
C GLU A 156 20.02 7.55 -6.97
N GLU A 157 19.61 7.60 -8.24
CA GLU A 157 18.48 8.43 -8.66
C GLU A 157 17.17 7.97 -8.01
N ALA A 158 16.93 6.67 -7.92
CA ALA A 158 15.76 6.12 -7.26
C ALA A 158 15.74 6.47 -5.76
N GLN A 159 16.88 6.43 -5.08
CA GLN A 159 17.02 6.85 -3.68
C GLN A 159 16.78 8.36 -3.51
N LEU A 160 17.32 9.18 -4.41
CA LEU A 160 17.09 10.63 -4.39
C LEU A 160 15.59 10.96 -4.49
N TYR A 161 14.89 10.39 -5.46
CA TYR A 161 13.45 10.62 -5.59
C TYR A 161 12.65 10.01 -4.45
N HIS A 162 13.11 8.90 -3.88
CA HIS A 162 12.49 8.33 -2.67
C HIS A 162 12.57 9.32 -1.50
N LYS A 163 13.74 9.92 -1.27
CA LYS A 163 13.91 10.96 -0.24
C LYS A 163 13.00 12.17 -0.48
N ILE A 164 12.92 12.67 -1.73
CA ILE A 164 12.01 13.75 -2.10
C ILE A 164 10.54 13.40 -1.80
N ASN A 165 10.12 12.16 -2.06
CA ASN A 165 8.76 11.72 -1.76
C ASN A 165 8.48 11.68 -0.26
N LEU A 166 9.45 11.23 0.56
CA LEU A 166 9.34 11.27 2.02
C LEU A 166 9.25 12.71 2.56
N GLU A 167 10.09 13.62 2.05
CA GLU A 167 10.07 15.04 2.42
C GLU A 167 8.73 15.72 2.06
N LYS A 168 8.07 15.26 0.99
CA LYS A 168 6.71 15.67 0.63
C LYS A 168 5.61 15.03 1.48
N GLY A 169 5.96 14.14 2.42
CA GLY A 169 5.01 13.48 3.33
C GLY A 169 4.29 12.26 2.73
N TYR A 170 4.84 11.65 1.69
CA TYR A 170 4.33 10.36 1.19
C TYR A 170 4.88 9.19 2.01
N GLU A 171 4.19 8.05 1.98
CA GLU A 171 4.58 6.82 2.69
C GLU A 171 5.94 6.25 2.23
N GLY A 172 6.42 6.69 1.09
CA GLY A 172 7.60 6.20 0.41
C GLY A 172 7.46 6.30 -1.10
N SER A 173 8.02 5.33 -1.82
CA SER A 173 7.97 5.31 -3.28
C SER A 173 7.58 3.95 -3.84
N ILE A 174 7.05 3.96 -5.05
CA ILE A 174 6.87 2.79 -5.89
C ILE A 174 7.78 2.91 -7.10
N VAL A 175 8.61 1.91 -7.33
CA VAL A 175 9.41 1.75 -8.55
C VAL A 175 8.73 0.76 -9.47
N ARG A 176 8.68 1.10 -10.74
CA ARG A 176 7.96 0.36 -11.77
C ARG A 176 8.79 0.25 -13.04
N THR A 177 8.99 -0.95 -13.55
CA THR A 177 9.65 -1.19 -14.84
C THR A 177 8.64 -1.08 -15.99
N ASN A 178 9.13 -0.82 -17.22
CA ASN A 178 8.31 -0.68 -18.41
C ASN A 178 7.85 -2.06 -18.93
N ASP A 179 7.07 -2.75 -18.12
CA ASP A 179 6.57 -4.09 -18.41
C ASP A 179 5.03 -4.13 -18.49
N PRO A 180 4.45 -5.18 -19.09
CA PRO A 180 3.02 -5.42 -19.07
C PRO A 180 2.42 -5.50 -17.66
N TYR A 181 1.12 -5.14 -17.54
CA TYR A 181 0.40 -5.23 -16.28
C TYR A 181 0.20 -6.68 -15.84
N GLN A 182 0.51 -7.01 -14.60
CA GLN A 182 0.34 -8.35 -14.04
C GLN A 182 -0.65 -8.33 -12.87
N CYS A 183 -1.73 -9.13 -12.95
CA CYS A 183 -2.74 -9.25 -11.89
C CYS A 183 -2.27 -10.07 -10.66
N LYS A 184 -0.97 -10.10 -10.40
CA LYS A 184 -0.33 -10.82 -9.29
C LYS A 184 0.75 -9.95 -8.63
N ARG A 185 1.42 -10.48 -7.61
CA ARG A 185 2.65 -9.90 -7.09
C ARG A 185 3.77 -10.04 -8.13
N SER A 186 4.46 -8.94 -8.41
CA SER A 186 5.49 -8.90 -9.47
C SER A 186 6.67 -8.04 -9.06
N HIS A 187 7.87 -8.43 -9.49
CA HIS A 187 9.08 -7.61 -9.38
C HIS A 187 9.09 -6.41 -10.34
N ASN A 188 8.14 -6.35 -11.29
CA ASN A 188 7.93 -5.17 -12.15
C ASN A 188 7.30 -4.00 -11.38
N LEU A 189 6.89 -4.24 -10.12
CA LEU A 189 6.42 -3.23 -9.18
C LEU A 189 7.11 -3.46 -7.84
N ARG A 190 7.85 -2.48 -7.36
CA ARG A 190 8.60 -2.55 -6.10
C ARG A 190 8.30 -1.36 -5.21
N LYS A 191 8.28 -1.59 -3.91
CA LYS A 191 8.03 -0.55 -2.91
C LYS A 191 9.31 -0.21 -2.17
N PHE A 192 9.61 1.07 -2.10
CA PHE A 192 10.53 1.68 -1.16
C PHE A 192 9.75 2.12 0.07
N LYS A 193 10.13 1.63 1.23
CA LYS A 193 9.64 2.07 2.54
C LYS A 193 10.80 2.08 3.49
N ASP A 194 10.94 3.14 4.22
CA ASP A 194 11.86 3.19 5.33
C ASP A 194 11.19 2.61 6.58
N PHE A 195 11.97 1.91 7.36
CA PHE A 195 11.58 1.39 8.66
C PHE A 195 12.52 1.97 9.69
N SER A 196 11.95 2.45 10.79
CA SER A 196 12.72 2.87 11.95
C SER A 196 12.93 1.67 12.88
N ASP A 197 14.04 1.65 13.59
CA ASP A 197 14.30 0.71 14.66
C ASP A 197 13.90 1.35 16.02
N ALA A 198 13.38 0.54 16.92
CA ALA A 198 13.17 0.91 18.31
C ALA A 198 13.34 -0.32 19.19
N GLU A 199 13.28 -0.12 20.50
CA GLU A 199 13.49 -1.16 21.51
C GLU A 199 12.27 -1.28 22.41
N ALA A 200 11.98 -2.50 22.85
CA ALA A 200 10.93 -2.79 23.81
C ALA A 200 11.24 -4.05 24.60
N LYS A 201 10.76 -4.11 25.84
CA LYS A 201 10.91 -5.25 26.73
C LYS A 201 9.88 -6.32 26.39
N LEU A 202 10.33 -7.54 26.14
CA LEU A 202 9.45 -8.69 25.90
C LEU A 202 8.72 -9.09 27.17
N THR A 203 7.39 -9.17 27.11
CA THR A 203 6.55 -9.55 28.27
C THR A 203 5.95 -10.94 28.13
N SER A 204 5.61 -11.34 26.89
CA SER A 204 5.06 -12.66 26.59
C SER A 204 5.24 -12.99 25.10
N TRP A 205 4.72 -14.13 24.69
CA TRP A 205 4.72 -14.56 23.30
C TRP A 205 3.40 -15.27 22.96
N VAL A 206 3.10 -15.33 21.67
CA VAL A 206 1.94 -16.06 21.13
C VAL A 206 2.43 -17.05 20.09
N GLU A 207 1.95 -18.27 20.16
CA GLU A 207 2.27 -19.33 19.21
C GLU A 207 1.79 -19.00 17.79
N GLY A 208 2.52 -19.47 16.79
CA GLY A 208 2.12 -19.40 15.40
C GLY A 208 0.86 -20.23 15.13
N LYS A 209 0.09 -19.83 14.11
CA LYS A 209 -1.16 -20.53 13.72
C LYS A 209 -1.00 -21.32 12.43
N GLY A 210 -1.79 -22.35 12.26
CA GLY A 210 -1.80 -23.21 11.06
C GLY A 210 -0.46 -23.85 10.82
N LYS A 211 0.17 -23.61 9.68
CA LYS A 211 1.48 -24.17 9.32
C LYS A 211 2.64 -23.71 10.23
N ARG A 212 2.42 -22.72 11.11
CA ARG A 212 3.41 -22.18 12.04
C ARG A 212 3.23 -22.66 13.50
N ILE A 213 2.40 -23.63 13.75
CA ILE A 213 2.30 -24.30 15.07
C ILE A 213 3.68 -24.87 15.44
N GLY A 214 4.07 -24.78 16.72
CA GLY A 214 5.41 -25.13 17.21
C GLY A 214 6.48 -24.04 16.97
N THR A 215 6.06 -22.80 16.67
CA THR A 215 6.96 -21.65 16.54
C THR A 215 6.39 -20.45 17.26
N ILE A 216 7.23 -19.45 17.56
CA ILE A 216 6.74 -18.14 18.01
C ILE A 216 6.15 -17.38 16.80
N GLY A 217 4.85 -17.11 16.86
CA GLY A 217 4.17 -16.30 15.85
C GLY A 217 4.40 -14.80 16.06
N LYS A 218 4.40 -14.33 17.31
CA LYS A 218 4.73 -12.96 17.71
C LYS A 218 5.18 -12.90 19.16
N PHE A 219 6.03 -11.95 19.48
CA PHE A 219 6.26 -11.49 20.84
C PHE A 219 5.27 -10.39 21.22
N ILE A 220 4.90 -10.32 22.47
CA ILE A 220 4.25 -9.17 23.08
C ILE A 220 5.32 -8.39 23.82
N ALA A 221 5.33 -7.09 23.67
CA ALA A 221 6.33 -6.22 24.27
C ALA A 221 5.74 -4.91 24.77
N VAL A 222 6.43 -4.29 25.70
CA VAL A 222 6.12 -2.97 26.23
C VAL A 222 7.28 -2.03 25.94
N ASP A 223 6.98 -0.87 25.34
CA ASP A 223 7.97 0.18 25.08
C ASP A 223 8.27 1.03 26.31
N ALA A 224 9.17 1.99 26.16
CA ALA A 224 9.56 2.91 27.24
C ALA A 224 8.41 3.80 27.72
N ASP A 225 7.40 4.04 26.88
CA ASP A 225 6.20 4.84 27.19
C ASP A 225 5.10 3.99 27.86
N GLY A 226 5.32 2.68 28.06
CA GLY A 226 4.36 1.75 28.66
C GLY A 226 3.31 1.21 27.69
N ASN A 227 3.46 1.43 26.36
CA ASN A 227 2.52 0.90 25.37
C ASN A 227 2.80 -0.58 25.11
N GLU A 228 1.78 -1.42 25.28
CA GLU A 228 1.86 -2.83 24.93
C GLU A 228 1.50 -3.05 23.45
N PHE A 229 2.28 -3.85 22.76
CA PHE A 229 2.04 -4.20 21.35
C PHE A 229 2.64 -5.56 20.98
N GLY A 230 2.16 -6.12 19.84
CA GLY A 230 2.66 -7.40 19.34
C GLY A 230 3.64 -7.22 18.18
N MET A 231 4.78 -7.91 18.25
CA MET A 231 5.82 -7.94 17.22
C MET A 231 5.83 -9.32 16.54
N PRO A 232 5.25 -9.50 15.34
CA PRO A 232 5.38 -10.73 14.56
C PRO A 232 6.84 -11.11 14.34
N VAL A 233 7.13 -12.42 14.38
CA VAL A 233 8.46 -12.96 14.08
C VAL A 233 8.44 -13.50 12.65
N MET A 234 9.32 -12.94 11.80
CA MET A 234 9.37 -13.27 10.36
C MET A 234 10.71 -13.91 10.03
N ASP A 235 10.75 -15.25 10.12
CA ASP A 235 11.92 -16.04 9.74
C ASP A 235 11.49 -17.35 9.08
N LYS A 236 12.45 -18.14 8.62
CA LYS A 236 12.19 -19.48 8.05
C LYS A 236 11.61 -20.40 9.11
N PHE A 237 10.64 -21.21 8.72
CA PHE A 237 9.92 -22.09 9.63
C PHE A 237 10.86 -23.03 10.41
N GLU A 238 11.79 -23.65 9.70
CA GLU A 238 12.76 -24.58 10.27
C GLU A 238 13.65 -23.91 11.35
N TYR A 239 14.06 -22.66 11.12
CA TYR A 239 14.82 -21.88 12.11
C TYR A 239 13.97 -21.58 13.35
N LEU A 240 12.74 -21.12 13.17
CA LEU A 240 11.82 -20.80 14.27
C LEU A 240 11.49 -22.03 15.09
N GLN A 241 11.24 -23.18 14.45
CA GLN A 241 10.96 -24.45 15.11
C GLN A 241 12.16 -24.95 15.92
N LYS A 242 13.35 -24.96 15.32
CA LYS A 242 14.61 -25.35 15.99
C LYS A 242 14.90 -24.49 17.22
N ASN A 243 14.59 -23.20 17.15
CA ASN A 243 14.89 -22.25 18.21
C ASN A 243 13.70 -21.96 19.14
N PHE A 244 12.60 -22.67 19.03
CA PHE A 244 11.36 -22.37 19.75
C PHE A 244 11.56 -22.26 21.27
N LYS A 245 12.17 -23.27 21.91
CA LYS A 245 12.46 -23.25 23.35
C LYS A 245 13.44 -22.12 23.74
N LYS A 246 14.48 -21.88 22.95
CA LYS A 246 15.42 -20.81 23.17
C LYS A 246 14.72 -19.44 23.13
N MET A 247 13.86 -19.23 22.15
CA MET A 247 13.14 -17.96 21.96
C MET A 247 12.10 -17.70 23.07
N GLN A 248 11.50 -18.74 23.64
CA GLN A 248 10.65 -18.61 24.83
C GLN A 248 11.42 -18.04 26.03
N GLY A 249 12.68 -18.39 26.17
CA GLY A 249 13.57 -17.87 27.22
C GLY A 249 13.99 -16.40 27.03
N TRP A 250 13.54 -15.73 25.97
CA TRP A 250 13.82 -14.31 25.76
C TRP A 250 12.85 -13.37 26.49
N ILE A 251 11.82 -13.89 27.13
CA ILE A 251 10.89 -13.09 27.93
C ILE A 251 11.65 -12.38 29.05
N GLY A 252 11.36 -11.10 29.25
CA GLY A 252 12.07 -10.19 30.17
C GLY A 252 13.27 -9.47 29.54
N LYS A 253 13.77 -9.92 28.38
CA LYS A 253 14.87 -9.25 27.65
C LYS A 253 14.37 -8.08 26.81
N THR A 254 15.27 -7.16 26.48
CA THR A 254 15.03 -6.09 25.52
C THR A 254 15.25 -6.61 24.11
N ALA A 255 14.31 -6.33 23.23
CA ALA A 255 14.38 -6.65 21.81
C ALA A 255 14.38 -5.38 20.96
N THR A 256 15.21 -5.38 19.91
CA THR A 256 15.11 -4.42 18.81
C THR A 256 14.02 -4.89 17.85
N PHE A 257 13.18 -3.97 17.42
CA PHE A 257 12.16 -4.21 16.39
C PHE A 257 12.16 -3.10 15.34
N THR A 258 11.70 -3.42 14.15
CA THR A 258 11.48 -2.44 13.10
C THR A 258 10.01 -2.04 13.06
N TYR A 259 9.72 -0.80 12.76
CA TYR A 259 8.35 -0.32 12.55
C TYR A 259 8.32 0.74 11.45
N PHE A 260 7.14 0.95 10.88
CA PHE A 260 6.98 1.92 9.81
C PHE A 260 6.80 3.35 10.36
N GLU A 261 5.84 3.55 11.25
CA GLU A 261 5.54 4.82 11.90
C GLU A 261 4.76 4.61 13.20
N ARG A 262 4.59 5.66 14.00
CA ARG A 262 3.66 5.66 15.13
C ARG A 262 2.31 6.26 14.71
N THR A 263 1.21 5.66 15.19
CA THR A 263 -0.13 6.25 15.06
C THR A 263 -0.28 7.44 16.01
N LYS A 264 -1.32 8.26 15.81
CA LYS A 264 -1.64 9.36 16.75
C LYS A 264 -1.88 8.90 18.21
N LYS A 265 -2.21 7.63 18.40
CA LYS A 265 -2.39 7.00 19.73
C LYS A 265 -1.09 6.40 20.28
N GLY A 266 0.05 6.64 19.66
CA GLY A 266 1.34 6.11 20.07
C GLY A 266 1.63 4.65 19.69
N SER A 267 0.68 3.91 19.08
CA SER A 267 0.89 2.53 18.65
C SER A 267 1.81 2.44 17.43
N TYR A 268 2.54 1.35 17.30
CA TYR A 268 3.41 1.10 16.16
C TYR A 268 2.65 0.51 14.97
N ARG A 269 2.91 1.03 13.76
CA ARG A 269 2.41 0.43 12.50
C ARG A 269 3.43 -0.58 11.98
N HIS A 270 2.98 -1.79 11.71
CA HIS A 270 3.79 -2.90 11.19
C HIS A 270 5.05 -3.20 12.01
N PRO A 271 4.98 -3.31 13.34
CA PRO A 271 6.14 -3.68 14.14
C PRO A 271 6.55 -5.12 13.80
N LEU A 272 7.87 -5.36 13.63
CA LEU A 272 8.44 -6.67 13.36
C LEU A 272 9.63 -6.90 14.28
N PHE A 273 9.66 -8.04 14.95
CA PHE A 273 10.82 -8.45 15.72
C PHE A 273 12.08 -8.54 14.83
N LYS A 274 13.19 -7.97 15.29
CA LYS A 274 14.47 -7.99 14.58
C LYS A 274 15.50 -8.85 15.29
N ALA A 275 15.80 -8.54 16.54
CA ALA A 275 16.80 -9.25 17.34
C ALA A 275 16.62 -9.01 18.84
N ILE A 276 17.20 -9.88 19.66
CA ILE A 276 17.43 -9.57 21.08
C ILE A 276 18.64 -8.64 21.16
N ARG A 277 18.55 -7.65 22.03
CA ARG A 277 19.67 -6.79 22.37
C ARG A 277 20.52 -7.51 23.43
N ASP A 278 21.64 -8.04 23.00
CA ASP A 278 22.65 -8.66 23.86
C ASP A 278 23.81 -7.66 24.08
N TYR A 279 23.50 -6.52 24.72
CA TYR A 279 24.55 -5.65 25.24
C TYR A 279 24.51 -5.75 26.76
N GLU A 280 25.19 -6.70 27.30
CA GLU A 280 25.83 -6.76 28.64
C GLU A 280 26.32 -8.16 28.92
#